data_dd0d433730b0523e90fd126c5078ed0e
#
_entry.id   dd0d433730b0523e90fd126c5078ed0e
#
_cell.length_a   1.000
_cell.length_b   1.000
_cell.length_c   1.000
_cell.angle_alpha   90.00
_cell.angle_beta   90.00
_cell.angle_gamma   90.00
#
_symmetry.space_group_name_H-M   'P 1'
#
loop_
_entity.id
_entity.type
_entity.pdbx_description
1 polymer ?
#
loop_
_entity_poly.entity_id
_entity_poly.type
_entity_poly.pdbx_seq_one_letter_code
_entity_poly.pdbx_strand_id
1 'polypeptide(L)'
;MKKTDYDHLFFSRTRDFLDIYLSKQCSRSPYTVKTYRDALTVFRRYVTHQGISLKRFSFEDCTRDFMLSFMEYLLQEGYEKATCNQRLAAIKAYLWYVADENIDYQQTALAVSHVPFLKNPEKVKEVISEDCLKSLLSAPEHSKIGIRDTTIMVILYDSAIRLSELLNLKISDVNLQKSTPYLRIHGKGDKERIVSISDNTVAHIKRYMRYYHEESILTMDYLFYTIIHGQPHQMSPSNVERIINKYADMIRNKHPDLPQKVHPHMFRRTRATDLYQSTVDLELVSRILGHSSTQTTRIYARPSLEMIRTAMDNSTTTVEVKEAMWPDNEDELARLFGLR
;
A
#
# COMPACT_ATOMS: atom_id res chain seq x y z
N MET A 1 21.51 38.07 -2.51
CA MET A 1 22.29 37.07 -3.29
C MET A 1 22.42 37.56 -4.73
N LYS A 2 23.62 37.60 -5.32
CA LYS A 2 23.77 37.91 -6.76
C LYS A 2 23.03 36.82 -7.55
N LYS A 3 22.05 37.23 -8.41
CA LYS A 3 21.44 36.32 -9.40
C LYS A 3 22.59 35.70 -10.21
N THR A 4 22.84 34.42 -10.08
CA THR A 4 23.76 33.70 -10.93
C THR A 4 23.14 33.61 -12.32
N ASP A 5 23.94 33.70 -13.36
CA ASP A 5 23.53 33.73 -14.77
C ASP A 5 22.69 32.51 -15.22
N TYR A 6 22.51 31.51 -14.32
CA TYR A 6 21.82 30.25 -14.56
C TYR A 6 20.49 30.09 -13.79
N ASP A 7 20.04 31.11 -13.03
CA ASP A 7 18.85 31.00 -12.19
C ASP A 7 17.54 30.81 -12.96
N HIS A 8 17.54 31.19 -14.23
CA HIS A 8 16.40 30.99 -15.16
C HIS A 8 16.29 29.56 -15.70
N LEU A 9 17.34 28.73 -15.57
CA LEU A 9 17.33 27.37 -16.09
C LEU A 9 16.46 26.45 -15.23
N PHE A 10 15.66 25.63 -15.88
CA PHE A 10 14.69 24.76 -15.22
C PHE A 10 15.30 23.91 -14.09
N PHE A 11 16.49 23.33 -14.29
CA PHE A 11 17.08 22.42 -13.31
C PHE A 11 17.98 23.11 -12.28
N SER A 12 18.11 24.46 -12.30
CA SER A 12 19.00 25.21 -11.41
C SER A 12 18.66 25.06 -9.92
N ARG A 13 17.36 24.92 -9.59
CA ARG A 13 16.85 24.83 -8.21
C ARG A 13 16.55 23.41 -7.73
N THR A 14 16.85 22.38 -8.53
CA THR A 14 16.52 20.99 -8.20
C THR A 14 17.21 20.50 -6.93
N ARG A 15 18.44 20.91 -6.67
CA ARG A 15 19.16 20.57 -5.44
C ARG A 15 18.52 21.17 -4.21
N ASP A 16 18.20 22.46 -4.25
CA ASP A 16 17.57 23.16 -3.13
C ASP A 16 16.19 22.59 -2.83
N PHE A 17 15.43 22.30 -3.88
CA PHE A 17 14.13 21.63 -3.76
C PHE A 17 14.23 20.27 -3.08
N LEU A 18 15.15 19.40 -3.52
CA LEU A 18 15.25 18.03 -3.04
C LEU A 18 15.90 17.94 -1.65
N ASP A 19 17.02 18.64 -1.45
CA ASP A 19 17.89 18.42 -0.29
C ASP A 19 17.57 19.41 0.86
N ILE A 20 16.98 20.56 0.55
CA ILE A 20 16.60 21.58 1.55
C ILE A 20 15.09 21.59 1.76
N TYR A 21 14.31 21.93 0.73
CA TYR A 21 12.87 22.09 0.86
C TYR A 21 12.16 20.78 1.23
N LEU A 22 12.28 19.73 0.41
CA LEU A 22 11.60 18.46 0.69
C LEU A 22 12.17 17.76 1.91
N SER A 23 13.49 17.71 2.05
CA SER A 23 14.14 16.92 3.10
C SER A 23 14.07 17.61 4.45
N LYS A 24 14.49 18.90 4.54
CA LYS A 24 14.62 19.59 5.80
C LYS A 24 13.38 20.39 6.19
N GLN A 25 12.81 21.19 5.27
CA GLN A 25 11.67 22.05 5.59
C GLN A 25 10.36 21.28 5.65
N CYS A 26 10.12 20.39 4.66
CA CYS A 26 8.90 19.57 4.61
C CYS A 26 9.03 18.24 5.36
N SER A 27 10.20 17.89 5.90
CA SER A 27 10.46 16.64 6.61
C SER A 27 9.97 15.40 5.84
N ARG A 28 10.13 15.41 4.50
CA ARG A 28 9.73 14.28 3.66
C ARG A 28 10.69 13.11 3.85
N SER A 29 10.15 11.89 3.77
CA SER A 29 10.97 10.68 3.90
C SER A 29 12.05 10.59 2.80
N PRO A 30 13.19 9.95 3.06
CA PRO A 30 14.23 9.72 2.05
C PRO A 30 13.68 9.04 0.78
N TYR A 31 12.71 8.14 0.94
CA TYR A 31 12.02 7.49 -0.17
C TYR A 31 11.25 8.49 -1.03
N THR A 32 10.54 9.43 -0.41
CA THR A 32 9.81 10.49 -1.13
C THR A 32 10.78 11.36 -1.92
N VAL A 33 11.88 11.81 -1.29
CA VAL A 33 12.90 12.62 -1.96
C VAL A 33 13.51 11.87 -3.14
N LYS A 34 13.82 10.58 -2.97
CA LYS A 34 14.29 9.72 -4.07
C LYS A 34 13.28 9.67 -5.22
N THR A 35 12.00 9.47 -4.93
CA THR A 35 10.94 9.42 -5.95
C THR A 35 10.86 10.71 -6.77
N TYR A 36 10.97 11.87 -6.11
CA TYR A 36 10.99 13.15 -6.79
C TYR A 36 12.26 13.35 -7.62
N ARG A 37 13.41 12.93 -7.10
CA ARG A 37 14.70 12.93 -7.83
C ARG A 37 14.62 12.07 -9.09
N ASP A 38 14.05 10.87 -8.99
CA ASP A 38 13.87 9.96 -10.11
C ASP A 38 12.93 10.58 -11.17
N ALA A 39 11.84 11.24 -10.76
CA ALA A 39 10.92 11.93 -11.66
C ALA A 39 11.62 13.06 -12.44
N LEU A 40 12.36 13.93 -11.75
CA LEU A 40 13.12 15.02 -12.35
C LEU A 40 14.26 14.50 -13.25
N THR A 41 14.86 13.35 -12.90
CA THR A 41 15.88 12.70 -13.72
C THR A 41 15.29 12.20 -15.04
N VAL A 42 14.09 11.59 -14.99
CA VAL A 42 13.42 11.13 -16.23
C VAL A 42 12.98 12.34 -17.07
N PHE A 43 12.48 13.39 -16.45
CA PHE A 43 12.15 14.63 -17.16
C PHE A 43 13.37 15.25 -17.85
N ARG A 44 14.52 15.29 -17.17
CA ARG A 44 15.78 15.71 -17.77
C ARG A 44 16.15 14.89 -19.01
N ARG A 45 15.98 13.56 -18.94
CA ARG A 45 16.24 12.68 -20.11
C ARG A 45 15.32 13.02 -21.27
N TYR A 46 14.06 13.27 -20.99
CA TYR A 46 13.10 13.69 -22.01
C TYR A 46 13.51 15.01 -22.67
N VAL A 47 13.86 16.06 -21.91
CA VAL A 47 14.36 17.32 -22.45
C VAL A 47 15.54 17.10 -23.40
N THR A 48 16.51 16.27 -23.00
CA THR A 48 17.66 15.93 -23.84
C THR A 48 17.25 15.13 -25.09
N HIS A 49 16.28 14.22 -24.97
CA HIS A 49 15.73 13.44 -26.09
C HIS A 49 15.06 14.34 -27.14
N GLN A 50 14.46 15.45 -26.72
CA GLN A 50 13.92 16.49 -27.61
C GLN A 50 15.03 17.33 -28.30
N GLY A 51 16.29 17.01 -28.12
CA GLY A 51 17.41 17.75 -28.67
C GLY A 51 17.72 19.08 -27.95
N ILE A 52 17.06 19.34 -26.82
CA ILE A 52 17.22 20.60 -26.08
C ILE A 52 18.35 20.47 -25.09
N SER A 53 19.33 21.40 -25.15
CA SER A 53 20.42 21.46 -24.18
C SER A 53 19.90 21.92 -22.82
N LEU A 54 20.32 21.25 -21.75
CA LEU A 54 20.00 21.64 -20.37
C LEU A 54 20.48 23.07 -19.98
N LYS A 55 21.46 23.57 -20.73
CA LYS A 55 21.96 24.96 -20.57
C LYS A 55 21.09 26.00 -21.24
N ARG A 56 20.02 25.59 -21.93
CA ARG A 56 19.08 26.46 -22.63
C ARG A 56 17.64 26.27 -22.16
N PHE A 57 17.30 25.10 -21.60
CA PHE A 57 15.96 24.81 -21.14
C PHE A 57 15.65 25.63 -19.87
N SER A 58 14.81 26.64 -20.04
CA SER A 58 14.38 27.54 -18.97
C SER A 58 13.07 27.09 -18.32
N PHE A 59 12.65 27.76 -17.24
CA PHE A 59 11.31 27.53 -16.65
C PHE A 59 10.19 27.88 -17.63
N GLU A 60 10.36 28.89 -18.47
CA GLU A 60 9.38 29.35 -19.45
C GLU A 60 9.17 28.33 -20.59
N ASP A 61 10.21 27.57 -20.94
CA ASP A 61 10.12 26.51 -21.94
C ASP A 61 9.27 25.31 -21.47
N CYS A 62 9.07 25.18 -20.14
CA CYS A 62 8.22 24.16 -19.56
C CYS A 62 6.74 24.51 -19.68
N THR A 63 6.27 24.63 -20.90
CA THR A 63 4.87 24.96 -21.21
C THR A 63 3.92 23.80 -20.91
N ARG A 64 2.61 24.12 -20.89
CA ARG A 64 1.57 23.07 -20.76
C ARG A 64 1.69 22.02 -21.88
N ASP A 65 1.93 22.44 -23.12
CA ASP A 65 2.02 21.53 -24.28
C ASP A 65 3.28 20.68 -24.22
N PHE A 66 4.40 21.25 -23.77
CA PHE A 66 5.62 20.48 -23.50
C PHE A 66 5.40 19.39 -22.45
N MET A 67 4.61 19.67 -21.43
CA MET A 67 4.27 18.68 -20.41
C MET A 67 3.26 17.63 -20.91
N LEU A 68 2.34 17.99 -21.80
CA LEU A 68 1.46 17.00 -22.44
C LEU A 68 2.30 16.02 -23.31
N SER A 69 3.23 16.55 -24.12
CA SER A 69 4.15 15.72 -24.90
C SER A 69 5.06 14.85 -24.04
N PHE A 70 5.47 15.33 -22.85
CA PHE A 70 6.17 14.50 -21.88
C PHE A 70 5.31 13.34 -21.36
N MET A 71 4.04 13.57 -21.09
CA MET A 71 3.11 12.52 -20.66
C MET A 71 2.91 11.46 -21.76
N GLU A 72 2.81 11.88 -23.02
CA GLU A 72 2.74 10.97 -24.17
C GLU A 72 4.02 10.16 -24.33
N TYR A 73 5.18 10.80 -24.22
CA TYR A 73 6.48 10.13 -24.23
C TYR A 73 6.56 9.05 -23.16
N LEU A 74 6.12 9.33 -21.93
CA LEU A 74 6.13 8.34 -20.86
C LEU A 74 5.27 7.12 -21.18
N LEU A 75 4.11 7.32 -21.81
CA LEU A 75 3.23 6.22 -22.23
C LEU A 75 3.87 5.39 -23.36
N GLN A 76 4.55 6.03 -24.31
CA GLN A 76 5.27 5.36 -25.40
C GLN A 76 6.45 4.53 -24.87
N GLU A 77 7.15 5.02 -23.84
CA GLU A 77 8.20 4.28 -23.13
C GLU A 77 7.65 3.13 -22.25
N GLY A 78 6.33 2.88 -22.26
CA GLY A 78 5.70 1.77 -21.55
C GLY A 78 5.47 1.99 -20.04
N TYR A 79 5.55 3.24 -19.55
CA TYR A 79 5.27 3.50 -18.13
C TYR A 79 3.78 3.39 -17.84
N GLU A 80 3.45 2.76 -16.70
CA GLU A 80 2.07 2.72 -16.20
C GLU A 80 1.53 4.12 -15.91
N LYS A 81 0.23 4.35 -16.16
CA LYS A 81 -0.45 5.64 -15.94
C LYS A 81 -0.24 6.19 -14.52
N ALA A 82 -0.23 5.33 -13.50
CA ALA A 82 0.05 5.74 -12.13
C ALA A 82 1.47 6.32 -11.96
N THR A 83 2.46 5.73 -12.62
CA THR A 83 3.85 6.22 -12.63
C THR A 83 3.96 7.53 -13.40
N CYS A 84 3.27 7.67 -14.53
CA CYS A 84 3.20 8.94 -15.27
C CYS A 84 2.62 10.05 -14.39
N ASN A 85 1.50 9.79 -13.73
CA ASN A 85 0.86 10.73 -12.81
C ASN A 85 1.77 11.12 -11.64
N GLN A 86 2.51 10.16 -11.07
CA GLN A 86 3.45 10.43 -9.99
C GLN A 86 4.59 11.36 -10.43
N ARG A 87 5.10 11.17 -11.65
CA ARG A 87 6.13 12.04 -12.23
C ARG A 87 5.60 13.44 -12.51
N LEU A 88 4.40 13.53 -13.10
CA LEU A 88 3.73 14.82 -13.29
C LEU A 88 3.53 15.57 -11.98
N ALA A 89 3.06 14.89 -10.94
CA ALA A 89 2.90 15.49 -9.61
C ALA A 89 4.21 16.02 -9.03
N ALA A 90 5.33 15.31 -9.24
CA ALA A 90 6.65 15.76 -8.78
C ALA A 90 7.10 17.02 -9.52
N ILE A 91 6.90 17.11 -10.83
CA ILE A 91 7.27 18.29 -11.63
C ILE A 91 6.38 19.47 -11.26
N LYS A 92 5.07 19.28 -11.11
CA LYS A 92 4.16 20.32 -10.61
C LYS A 92 4.59 20.87 -9.26
N ALA A 93 4.93 20.00 -8.31
CA ALA A 93 5.41 20.42 -7.00
C ALA A 93 6.73 21.19 -7.07
N TYR A 94 7.63 20.80 -7.97
CA TYR A 94 8.87 21.54 -8.20
C TYR A 94 8.63 22.93 -8.78
N LEU A 95 7.74 23.03 -9.77
CA LEU A 95 7.38 24.33 -10.37
C LEU A 95 6.74 25.26 -9.37
N TRP A 96 5.85 24.77 -8.52
CA TRP A 96 5.25 25.58 -7.45
C TRP A 96 6.28 26.02 -6.41
N TYR A 97 7.24 25.16 -6.04
CA TYR A 97 8.34 25.55 -5.17
C TYR A 97 9.14 26.73 -5.76
N VAL A 98 9.44 26.70 -7.06
CA VAL A 98 10.18 27.77 -7.73
C VAL A 98 9.31 29.03 -7.88
N ALA A 99 8.03 28.88 -8.15
CA ALA A 99 7.06 29.99 -8.26
C ALA A 99 6.82 30.70 -6.93
N ASP A 100 6.93 29.99 -5.79
CA ASP A 100 6.86 30.58 -4.46
C ASP A 100 8.08 31.48 -4.16
N GLU A 101 9.25 31.15 -4.75
CA GLU A 101 10.47 31.95 -4.61
C GLU A 101 10.54 33.12 -5.62
N ASN A 102 9.92 32.97 -6.80
CA ASN A 102 9.95 33.99 -7.86
C ASN A 102 8.62 34.05 -8.60
N ILE A 103 7.96 35.22 -8.49
CA ILE A 103 6.65 35.49 -9.07
C ILE A 103 6.62 35.36 -10.61
N ASP A 104 7.76 35.56 -11.29
CA ASP A 104 7.86 35.48 -12.75
C ASP A 104 7.47 34.06 -13.26
N TYR A 105 7.63 33.03 -12.45
CA TYR A 105 7.35 31.62 -12.82
C TYR A 105 5.95 31.15 -12.41
N GLN A 106 5.14 31.99 -11.77
CA GLN A 106 3.78 31.64 -11.35
C GLN A 106 2.88 31.28 -12.54
N GLN A 107 3.02 32.01 -13.65
CA GLN A 107 2.23 31.73 -14.84
C GLN A 107 2.57 30.35 -15.42
N THR A 108 3.85 29.97 -15.47
CA THR A 108 4.29 28.62 -15.90
C THR A 108 3.78 27.53 -14.97
N ALA A 109 3.93 27.72 -13.65
CA ALA A 109 3.44 26.77 -12.66
C ALA A 109 1.92 26.58 -12.76
N LEU A 110 1.17 27.65 -12.95
CA LEU A 110 -0.28 27.63 -13.14
C LEU A 110 -0.66 26.91 -14.44
N ALA A 111 -0.02 27.22 -15.56
CA ALA A 111 -0.27 26.56 -16.85
C ALA A 111 -0.04 25.06 -16.79
N VAL A 112 1.07 24.63 -16.17
CA VAL A 112 1.38 23.20 -15.97
C VAL A 112 0.44 22.54 -14.97
N SER A 113 -0.06 23.28 -13.97
CA SER A 113 -1.03 22.74 -13.01
C SER A 113 -2.32 22.24 -13.69
N HIS A 114 -2.71 22.85 -14.82
CA HIS A 114 -3.87 22.44 -15.63
C HIS A 114 -3.62 21.21 -16.52
N VAL A 115 -2.40 20.64 -16.57
CA VAL A 115 -2.17 19.36 -17.23
C VAL A 115 -2.92 18.27 -16.44
N PRO A 116 -3.88 17.55 -17.05
CA PRO A 116 -4.70 16.58 -16.33
C PRO A 116 -3.90 15.33 -15.97
N PHE A 117 -4.24 14.73 -14.83
CA PHE A 117 -3.80 13.39 -14.55
C PHE A 117 -4.50 12.36 -15.44
N LEU A 118 -3.76 11.36 -15.88
CA LEU A 118 -4.31 10.26 -16.66
C LEU A 118 -5.33 9.49 -15.84
N LYS A 119 -6.51 9.23 -16.39
CA LYS A 119 -7.52 8.39 -15.74
C LYS A 119 -6.95 6.97 -15.59
N ASN A 120 -6.81 6.55 -14.36
CA ASN A 120 -6.37 5.21 -14.01
C ASN A 120 -7.61 4.45 -13.54
N PRO A 121 -8.09 3.41 -14.26
CA PRO A 121 -9.20 2.62 -13.80
C PRO A 121 -8.84 2.00 -12.44
N GLU A 122 -9.77 2.05 -11.50
CA GLU A 122 -9.59 1.36 -10.23
C GLU A 122 -9.50 -0.15 -10.48
N LYS A 123 -8.29 -0.66 -10.49
CA LYS A 123 -8.07 -2.12 -10.52
C LYS A 123 -8.58 -2.69 -9.20
N VAL A 124 -9.39 -3.75 -9.31
CA VAL A 124 -9.73 -4.56 -8.13
C VAL A 124 -8.44 -5.01 -7.50
N LYS A 125 -8.20 -4.58 -6.27
CA LYS A 125 -6.99 -4.96 -5.56
C LYS A 125 -7.14 -6.41 -5.08
N GLU A 126 -6.28 -7.28 -5.56
CA GLU A 126 -6.26 -8.70 -5.21
C GLU A 126 -6.00 -8.87 -3.71
N VAL A 127 -6.69 -9.84 -3.11
CA VAL A 127 -6.49 -10.35 -1.75
C VAL A 127 -6.09 -11.82 -1.83
N ILE A 128 -5.52 -12.34 -0.76
CA ILE A 128 -5.16 -13.76 -0.67
C ILE A 128 -6.39 -14.49 -0.12
N SER A 129 -6.85 -15.54 -0.79
CA SER A 129 -7.95 -16.37 -0.28
C SER A 129 -7.56 -17.07 1.03
N GLU A 130 -8.54 -17.45 1.84
CA GLU A 130 -8.28 -18.06 3.16
C GLU A 130 -7.45 -19.33 3.04
N ASP A 131 -7.75 -20.18 2.06
CA ASP A 131 -7.03 -21.45 1.83
C ASP A 131 -5.59 -21.21 1.35
N CYS A 132 -5.40 -20.25 0.45
CA CYS A 132 -4.07 -19.80 0.03
C CYS A 132 -3.26 -19.26 1.20
N LEU A 133 -3.90 -18.44 2.06
CA LEU A 133 -3.24 -17.85 3.22
C LEU A 133 -2.81 -18.92 4.22
N LYS A 134 -3.70 -19.87 4.56
CA LYS A 134 -3.37 -21.01 5.43
C LYS A 134 -2.19 -21.81 4.89
N SER A 135 -2.23 -22.11 3.61
CA SER A 135 -1.15 -22.85 2.94
C SER A 135 0.16 -22.08 2.93
N LEU A 136 0.10 -20.76 2.68
CA LEU A 136 1.27 -19.88 2.66
C LEU A 136 1.94 -19.77 4.04
N LEU A 137 1.13 -19.61 5.10
CA LEU A 137 1.63 -19.54 6.48
C LEU A 137 2.21 -20.86 6.98
N SER A 138 1.74 -21.99 6.43
CA SER A 138 2.18 -23.34 6.79
C SER A 138 3.32 -23.86 5.91
N ALA A 139 3.67 -23.17 4.82
CA ALA A 139 4.69 -23.61 3.87
C ALA A 139 6.13 -23.64 4.43
N PRO A 140 6.54 -22.76 5.38
CA PRO A 140 7.88 -22.85 5.93
C PRO A 140 8.12 -24.12 6.75
N GLU A 141 9.27 -24.75 6.54
CA GLU A 141 9.70 -25.93 7.28
C GLU A 141 9.91 -25.66 8.78
N HIS A 142 9.89 -26.71 9.61
CA HIS A 142 10.18 -26.60 11.05
C HIS A 142 11.68 -26.43 11.34
N SER A 143 12.28 -25.40 10.73
CA SER A 143 13.68 -25.02 10.92
C SER A 143 13.76 -23.64 11.60
N LYS A 144 14.95 -23.26 12.09
CA LYS A 144 15.19 -21.92 12.65
C LYS A 144 14.78 -20.82 11.64
N ILE A 145 15.14 -20.98 10.36
CA ILE A 145 14.76 -20.05 9.29
C ILE A 145 13.24 -20.05 9.07
N GLY A 146 12.62 -21.23 9.03
CA GLY A 146 11.17 -21.33 8.84
C GLY A 146 10.38 -20.71 9.99
N ILE A 147 10.84 -20.85 11.25
CA ILE A 147 10.22 -20.17 12.39
C ILE A 147 10.22 -18.65 12.20
N ARG A 148 11.34 -18.07 11.78
CA ARG A 148 11.43 -16.64 11.47
C ARG A 148 10.46 -16.24 10.36
N ASP A 149 10.49 -16.96 9.27
CA ASP A 149 9.73 -16.64 8.06
C ASP A 149 8.21 -16.74 8.32
N THR A 150 7.77 -17.80 9.03
CA THR A 150 6.37 -17.92 9.47
C THR A 150 5.99 -16.75 10.39
N THR A 151 6.83 -16.41 11.37
CA THR A 151 6.54 -15.32 12.32
C THR A 151 6.38 -13.98 11.61
N ILE A 152 7.24 -13.69 10.62
CA ILE A 152 7.13 -12.49 9.77
C ILE A 152 5.76 -12.45 9.07
N MET A 153 5.37 -13.53 8.40
CA MET A 153 4.12 -13.58 7.65
C MET A 153 2.89 -13.52 8.57
N VAL A 154 2.93 -14.21 9.71
CA VAL A 154 1.85 -14.20 10.70
C VAL A 154 1.64 -12.79 11.26
N ILE A 155 2.71 -12.09 11.64
CA ILE A 155 2.60 -10.71 12.15
C ILE A 155 2.06 -9.78 11.06
N LEU A 156 2.56 -9.87 9.82
CA LEU A 156 2.07 -9.04 8.70
C LEU A 156 0.57 -9.20 8.48
N TYR A 157 0.05 -10.41 8.59
CA TYR A 157 -1.37 -10.68 8.44
C TYR A 157 -2.17 -10.24 9.66
N ASP A 158 -1.86 -10.75 10.85
CA ASP A 158 -2.68 -10.58 12.04
C ASP A 158 -2.75 -9.11 12.48
N SER A 159 -1.62 -8.43 12.56
CA SER A 159 -1.53 -7.03 12.97
C SER A 159 -1.79 -6.03 11.83
N ALA A 160 -1.81 -6.48 10.59
CA ALA A 160 -1.96 -5.64 9.39
C ALA A 160 -1.01 -4.43 9.33
N ILE A 161 0.15 -4.47 9.97
CA ILE A 161 1.14 -3.39 9.95
C ILE A 161 1.84 -3.28 8.59
N ARG A 162 2.44 -2.13 8.32
CA ARG A 162 3.24 -1.94 7.11
C ARG A 162 4.57 -2.66 7.21
N LEU A 163 5.14 -3.07 6.06
CA LEU A 163 6.46 -3.72 6.06
C LEU A 163 7.54 -2.88 6.75
N SER A 164 7.55 -1.58 6.52
CA SER A 164 8.50 -0.67 7.19
C SER A 164 8.29 -0.60 8.71
N GLU A 165 7.06 -0.71 9.17
CA GLU A 165 6.72 -0.76 10.60
C GLU A 165 7.21 -2.08 11.21
N LEU A 166 6.99 -3.21 10.52
CA LEU A 166 7.52 -4.52 10.95
C LEU A 166 9.04 -4.52 11.08
N LEU A 167 9.74 -3.97 10.09
CA LEU A 167 11.21 -3.95 10.07
C LEU A 167 11.81 -3.01 11.12
N ASN A 168 11.08 -1.98 11.52
CA ASN A 168 11.48 -1.05 12.58
C ASN A 168 11.03 -1.49 13.97
N LEU A 169 10.28 -2.59 14.08
CA LEU A 169 9.80 -3.09 15.35
C LEU A 169 10.97 -3.54 16.23
N LYS A 170 11.05 -3.01 17.44
CA LYS A 170 12.06 -3.38 18.45
C LYS A 170 11.49 -4.41 19.41
N ILE A 171 12.36 -5.13 20.10
CA ILE A 171 11.97 -6.07 21.16
C ILE A 171 11.17 -5.34 22.25
N SER A 172 11.55 -4.11 22.59
CA SER A 172 10.86 -3.26 23.58
C SER A 172 9.43 -2.85 23.18
N ASP A 173 9.08 -2.97 21.88
CA ASP A 173 7.77 -2.65 21.37
C ASP A 173 6.78 -3.83 21.42
N VAL A 174 7.29 -5.00 21.82
CA VAL A 174 6.52 -6.25 21.84
C VAL A 174 6.08 -6.55 23.26
N ASN A 175 4.77 -6.49 23.53
CA ASN A 175 4.20 -6.83 24.82
C ASN A 175 3.41 -8.13 24.77
N LEU A 176 3.98 -9.20 25.35
CA LEU A 176 3.43 -10.57 25.32
C LEU A 176 2.89 -11.05 26.65
N GLN A 177 2.97 -10.24 27.71
CA GLN A 177 2.72 -10.71 29.09
C GLN A 177 1.35 -10.31 29.64
N LYS A 178 0.50 -9.62 28.89
CA LYS A 178 -0.78 -9.10 29.37
C LYS A 178 -1.96 -9.92 28.87
N SER A 179 -3.09 -9.77 29.54
CA SER A 179 -4.39 -10.27 29.07
C SER A 179 -4.76 -9.75 27.67
N THR A 180 -4.15 -8.65 27.26
CA THR A 180 -4.31 -8.06 25.92
C THR A 180 -2.92 -7.82 25.32
N PRO A 181 -2.33 -8.82 24.67
CA PRO A 181 -1.01 -8.67 24.04
C PRO A 181 -1.08 -7.70 22.87
N TYR A 182 0.00 -6.93 22.67
CA TYR A 182 0.04 -5.89 21.63
C TYR A 182 1.44 -5.60 21.12
N LEU A 183 1.47 -4.98 19.95
CA LEU A 183 2.66 -4.34 19.36
C LEU A 183 2.50 -2.83 19.42
N ARG A 184 3.56 -2.12 19.83
CA ARG A 184 3.66 -0.66 19.74
C ARG A 184 4.27 -0.32 18.38
N ILE A 185 3.55 0.43 17.57
CA ILE A 185 3.95 0.74 16.20
C ILE A 185 4.28 2.22 16.10
N HIS A 186 5.50 2.52 15.69
CA HIS A 186 5.97 3.87 15.40
C HIS A 186 5.66 4.20 13.93
N GLY A 187 4.74 5.11 13.72
CA GLY A 187 4.26 5.53 12.39
C GLY A 187 4.99 6.76 11.85
N LYS A 188 4.56 7.24 10.68
CA LYS A 188 5.09 8.45 10.06
C LYS A 188 4.75 9.68 10.90
N GLY A 189 5.75 10.55 11.14
CA GLY A 189 5.59 11.80 11.89
C GLY A 189 5.48 11.59 13.40
N ASP A 190 6.21 10.61 13.92
CA ASP A 190 6.32 10.30 15.35
C ASP A 190 4.98 9.94 16.03
N LYS A 191 4.03 9.46 15.22
CA LYS A 191 2.74 8.98 15.73
C LYS A 191 2.87 7.53 16.14
N GLU A 192 2.60 7.26 17.40
CA GLU A 192 2.53 5.90 17.93
C GLU A 192 1.09 5.37 17.90
N ARG A 193 0.96 4.07 17.67
CA ARG A 193 -0.29 3.34 17.89
C ARG A 193 -0.02 1.96 18.45
N ILE A 194 -1.00 1.45 19.16
CA ILE A 194 -1.00 0.09 19.69
C ILE A 194 -1.89 -0.77 18.81
N VAL A 195 -1.38 -1.93 18.43
CA VAL A 195 -2.11 -2.94 17.65
C VAL A 195 -2.17 -4.22 18.48
N SER A 196 -3.37 -4.66 18.84
CA SER A 196 -3.57 -5.95 19.51
C SER A 196 -3.24 -7.09 18.55
N ILE A 197 -2.71 -8.18 19.11
CA ILE A 197 -2.36 -9.40 18.38
C ILE A 197 -3.02 -10.61 19.01
N SER A 198 -3.28 -11.63 18.20
CA SER A 198 -3.91 -12.87 18.64
C SER A 198 -2.94 -13.74 19.46
N ASP A 199 -3.50 -14.65 20.26
CA ASP A 199 -2.71 -15.63 21.02
C ASP A 199 -1.84 -16.51 20.13
N ASN A 200 -2.31 -16.82 18.91
CA ASN A 200 -1.52 -17.53 17.92
C ASN A 200 -0.28 -16.74 17.50
N THR A 201 -0.43 -15.45 17.25
CA THR A 201 0.70 -14.56 16.94
C THR A 201 1.67 -14.46 18.11
N VAL A 202 1.16 -14.39 19.34
CA VAL A 202 1.99 -14.42 20.57
C VAL A 202 2.82 -15.69 20.63
N ALA A 203 2.23 -16.86 20.34
CA ALA A 203 2.95 -18.12 20.34
C ALA A 203 4.10 -18.15 19.32
N HIS A 204 3.84 -17.65 18.11
CA HIS A 204 4.88 -17.53 17.07
C HIS A 204 6.00 -16.56 17.47
N ILE A 205 5.67 -15.40 18.04
CA ILE A 205 6.68 -14.42 18.48
C ILE A 205 7.53 -15.02 19.61
N LYS A 206 6.92 -15.65 20.64
CA LYS A 206 7.65 -16.28 21.74
C LYS A 206 8.61 -17.36 21.23
N ARG A 207 8.14 -18.21 20.29
CA ARG A 207 8.98 -19.25 19.68
C ARG A 207 10.14 -18.62 18.91
N TYR A 208 9.89 -17.56 18.12
CA TYR A 208 10.93 -16.84 17.39
C TYR A 208 11.96 -16.22 18.35
N MET A 209 11.50 -15.49 19.37
CA MET A 209 12.38 -14.81 20.34
C MET A 209 13.32 -15.80 21.05
N ARG A 210 12.83 -16.99 21.43
CA ARG A 210 13.68 -18.03 22.02
C ARG A 210 14.88 -18.34 21.14
N TYR A 211 14.68 -18.62 19.83
CA TYR A 211 15.77 -19.03 18.93
C TYR A 211 16.67 -17.90 18.46
N TYR A 212 16.16 -16.68 18.41
CA TYR A 212 16.88 -15.56 17.81
C TYR A 212 17.41 -14.53 18.81
N HIS A 213 16.81 -14.41 20.00
CA HIS A 213 17.19 -13.40 20.97
C HIS A 213 17.64 -14.00 22.32
N GLU A 214 17.05 -15.10 22.80
CA GLU A 214 17.43 -15.71 24.08
C GLU A 214 18.62 -16.67 23.92
N GLU A 215 18.63 -17.47 22.86
CA GLU A 215 19.70 -18.44 22.56
C GLU A 215 20.82 -17.86 21.69
N SER A 216 20.71 -16.61 21.26
CA SER A 216 21.68 -15.98 20.39
C SER A 216 22.73 -15.20 21.19
N ILE A 217 24.00 -15.36 20.84
CA ILE A 217 25.11 -14.58 21.38
C ILE A 217 25.07 -13.14 20.81
N LEU A 218 24.40 -12.94 19.68
CA LEU A 218 24.28 -11.66 19.00
C LEU A 218 23.08 -10.89 19.52
N THR A 219 23.31 -9.71 20.07
CA THR A 219 22.26 -8.80 20.54
C THR A 219 21.88 -7.81 19.47
N MET A 220 20.59 -7.64 19.23
CA MET A 220 20.04 -6.65 18.32
C MET A 220 18.73 -6.10 18.91
N ASP A 221 18.55 -4.78 18.88
CA ASP A 221 17.31 -4.14 19.35
C ASP A 221 16.10 -4.46 18.48
N TYR A 222 16.31 -4.60 17.16
CA TYR A 222 15.23 -4.92 16.22
C TYR A 222 14.75 -6.35 16.40
N LEU A 223 13.43 -6.53 16.35
CA LEU A 223 12.81 -7.85 16.44
C LEU A 223 13.32 -8.77 15.32
N PHE A 224 13.33 -8.26 14.07
CA PHE A 224 13.82 -9.03 12.90
C PHE A 224 15.14 -8.48 12.38
N TYR A 225 16.11 -9.36 12.30
CA TYR A 225 17.45 -9.05 11.81
C TYR A 225 17.97 -10.14 10.87
N THR A 226 19.01 -9.82 10.15
CA THR A 226 19.78 -10.73 9.31
C THR A 226 21.24 -10.69 9.72
N ILE A 227 21.98 -11.78 9.53
CA ILE A 227 23.42 -11.84 9.82
C ILE A 227 24.17 -11.67 8.50
N ILE A 228 25.04 -10.67 8.43
CA ILE A 228 25.91 -10.38 7.30
C ILE A 228 27.34 -10.32 7.83
N HIS A 229 28.23 -11.17 7.29
CA HIS A 229 29.62 -11.27 7.76
C HIS A 229 29.75 -11.46 9.29
N GLY A 230 28.84 -12.27 9.87
CA GLY A 230 28.84 -12.55 11.31
C GLY A 230 28.27 -11.43 12.20
N GLN A 231 27.80 -10.31 11.62
CA GLN A 231 27.20 -9.19 12.34
C GLN A 231 25.69 -9.10 12.10
N PRO A 232 24.90 -8.78 13.15
CA PRO A 232 23.48 -8.58 13.00
C PRO A 232 23.18 -7.22 12.33
N HIS A 233 22.30 -7.24 11.35
CA HIS A 233 21.82 -6.05 10.64
C HIS A 233 20.30 -6.07 10.59
N GLN A 234 19.69 -4.90 10.61
CA GLN A 234 18.25 -4.77 10.36
C GLN A 234 17.87 -5.46 9.05
N MET A 235 16.80 -6.24 9.06
CA MET A 235 16.34 -6.94 7.85
C MET A 235 15.86 -5.95 6.79
N SER A 236 16.23 -6.17 5.53
CA SER A 236 15.81 -5.29 4.43
C SER A 236 14.41 -5.64 3.90
N PRO A 237 13.67 -4.66 3.32
CA PRO A 237 12.39 -4.92 2.65
C PRO A 237 12.48 -6.01 1.58
N SER A 238 13.51 -5.96 0.75
CA SER A 238 13.73 -6.95 -0.33
C SER A 238 13.95 -8.37 0.20
N ASN A 239 14.50 -8.51 1.43
CA ASN A 239 14.65 -9.83 2.04
C ASN A 239 13.29 -10.43 2.40
N VAL A 240 12.38 -9.62 2.99
CA VAL A 240 11.01 -10.07 3.31
C VAL A 240 10.22 -10.39 2.04
N GLU A 241 10.33 -9.56 1.01
CA GLU A 241 9.68 -9.81 -0.29
C GLU A 241 10.17 -11.13 -0.91
N ARG A 242 11.48 -11.40 -0.85
CA ARG A 242 12.06 -12.66 -1.32
C ARG A 242 11.58 -13.87 -0.52
N ILE A 243 11.44 -13.74 0.80
CA ILE A 243 10.88 -14.78 1.68
C ILE A 243 9.44 -15.10 1.26
N ILE A 244 8.59 -14.09 1.14
CA ILE A 244 7.19 -14.27 0.76
C ILE A 244 7.07 -14.93 -0.62
N ASN A 245 7.80 -14.43 -1.62
CA ASN A 245 7.76 -14.99 -2.96
C ASN A 245 8.24 -16.45 -3.00
N LYS A 246 9.29 -16.80 -2.24
CA LYS A 246 9.75 -18.19 -2.12
C LYS A 246 8.60 -19.12 -1.71
N TYR A 247 7.86 -18.78 -0.67
CA TYR A 247 6.77 -19.63 -0.19
C TYR A 247 5.53 -19.56 -1.07
N ALA A 248 5.25 -18.41 -1.68
CA ALA A 248 4.20 -18.28 -2.68
C ALA A 248 4.46 -19.23 -3.88
N ASP A 249 5.69 -19.27 -4.37
CA ASP A 249 6.06 -20.16 -5.49
C ASP A 249 5.96 -21.66 -5.11
N MET A 250 6.28 -22.01 -3.85
CA MET A 250 6.13 -23.39 -3.35
C MET A 250 4.69 -23.90 -3.35
N ILE A 251 3.72 -23.02 -3.07
CA ILE A 251 2.30 -23.42 -3.01
C ILE A 251 1.54 -23.19 -4.31
N ARG A 252 2.10 -22.47 -5.27
CA ARG A 252 1.43 -22.02 -6.50
C ARG A 252 0.79 -23.14 -7.32
N ASN A 253 1.44 -24.29 -7.40
CA ASN A 253 0.91 -25.45 -8.13
C ASN A 253 -0.38 -26.01 -7.51
N LYS A 254 -0.56 -25.85 -6.19
CA LYS A 254 -1.75 -26.31 -5.45
C LYS A 254 -2.83 -25.22 -5.37
N HIS A 255 -2.46 -23.96 -5.58
CA HIS A 255 -3.31 -22.80 -5.45
C HIS A 255 -3.21 -21.91 -6.69
N PRO A 256 -3.89 -22.27 -7.80
CA PRO A 256 -3.87 -21.48 -9.04
C PRO A 256 -4.55 -20.11 -8.89
N ASP A 257 -5.40 -19.94 -7.87
CA ASP A 257 -6.05 -18.69 -7.49
C ASP A 257 -5.13 -17.72 -6.73
N LEU A 258 -3.91 -18.18 -6.35
CA LEU A 258 -2.94 -17.30 -5.69
C LEU A 258 -2.48 -16.20 -6.66
N PRO A 259 -2.54 -14.91 -6.27
CA PRO A 259 -2.09 -13.80 -7.09
C PRO A 259 -0.67 -14.01 -7.64
N GLN A 260 -0.43 -13.57 -8.88
CA GLN A 260 0.88 -13.79 -9.55
C GLN A 260 2.06 -13.22 -8.75
N LYS A 261 1.87 -12.06 -8.11
CA LYS A 261 2.88 -11.42 -7.26
C LYS A 261 2.33 -11.29 -5.85
N VAL A 262 2.84 -12.07 -4.92
CA VAL A 262 2.52 -11.92 -3.51
C VAL A 262 3.53 -11.00 -2.85
N HIS A 263 3.05 -9.97 -2.17
CA HIS A 263 3.90 -8.96 -1.54
C HIS A 263 3.36 -8.57 -0.14
N PRO A 264 4.17 -8.02 0.75
CA PRO A 264 3.78 -7.74 2.15
C PRO A 264 2.49 -6.95 2.31
N HIS A 265 2.24 -5.99 1.42
CA HIS A 265 1.02 -5.18 1.50
C HIS A 265 -0.27 -5.96 1.21
N MET A 266 -0.17 -7.14 0.56
CA MET A 266 -1.34 -8.01 0.36
C MET A 266 -1.83 -8.62 1.66
N PHE A 267 -0.94 -9.02 2.58
CA PHE A 267 -1.33 -9.51 3.91
C PHE A 267 -2.17 -8.48 4.65
N ARG A 268 -1.71 -7.24 4.66
CA ARG A 268 -2.45 -6.13 5.26
C ARG A 268 -3.80 -5.89 4.60
N ARG A 269 -3.86 -5.99 3.27
CA ARG A 269 -5.09 -5.84 2.50
C ARG A 269 -6.07 -6.97 2.79
N THR A 270 -5.60 -8.20 2.78
CA THR A 270 -6.39 -9.38 3.13
C THR A 270 -6.96 -9.23 4.53
N ARG A 271 -6.14 -8.91 5.54
CA ARG A 271 -6.63 -8.71 6.90
C ARG A 271 -7.64 -7.59 7.02
N ALA A 272 -7.43 -6.48 6.32
CA ALA A 272 -8.38 -5.37 6.32
C ALA A 272 -9.74 -5.77 5.72
N THR A 273 -9.72 -6.57 4.66
CA THR A 273 -10.93 -7.12 4.03
C THR A 273 -11.64 -8.11 4.95
N ASP A 274 -10.87 -9.02 5.59
CA ASP A 274 -11.43 -10.02 6.51
C ASP A 274 -12.07 -9.35 7.74
N LEU A 275 -11.41 -8.34 8.32
CA LEU A 275 -11.97 -7.55 9.42
C LEU A 275 -13.27 -6.86 9.01
N TYR A 276 -13.30 -6.24 7.84
CA TYR A 276 -14.50 -5.59 7.33
C TYR A 276 -15.63 -6.62 7.08
N GLN A 277 -15.32 -7.75 6.46
CA GLN A 277 -16.28 -8.82 6.19
C GLN A 277 -16.80 -9.51 7.46
N SER A 278 -16.00 -9.48 8.55
CA SER A 278 -16.43 -9.93 9.87
C SER A 278 -17.26 -8.89 10.62
N THR A 279 -17.91 -7.97 9.91
CA THR A 279 -18.81 -6.92 10.47
C THR A 279 -18.12 -5.91 11.39
N VAL A 280 -16.80 -5.79 11.32
CA VAL A 280 -16.07 -4.76 12.07
C VAL A 280 -16.30 -3.40 11.40
N ASP A 281 -16.64 -2.40 12.20
CA ASP A 281 -16.87 -1.05 11.69
C ASP A 281 -15.66 -0.51 10.91
N LEU A 282 -15.93 0.17 9.79
CA LEU A 282 -14.89 0.68 8.90
C LEU A 282 -13.96 1.69 9.59
N GLU A 283 -14.48 2.46 10.54
CA GLU A 283 -13.66 3.41 11.30
C GLU A 283 -12.68 2.66 12.21
N LEU A 284 -13.13 1.57 12.87
CA LEU A 284 -12.27 0.74 13.69
C LEU A 284 -11.21 0.04 12.84
N VAL A 285 -11.57 -0.49 11.66
CA VAL A 285 -10.59 -1.03 10.70
C VAL A 285 -9.57 0.05 10.31
N SER A 286 -10.02 1.28 10.03
CA SER A 286 -9.14 2.41 9.71
C SER A 286 -8.16 2.74 10.84
N ARG A 287 -8.61 2.69 12.09
CA ARG A 287 -7.76 2.91 13.28
C ARG A 287 -6.73 1.79 13.45
N ILE A 288 -7.13 0.52 13.32
CA ILE A 288 -6.21 -0.64 13.36
C ILE A 288 -5.12 -0.48 12.31
N LEU A 289 -5.49 -0.10 11.08
CA LEU A 289 -4.56 0.12 10.00
C LEU A 289 -3.69 1.39 10.21
N GLY A 290 -4.07 2.31 11.07
CA GLY A 290 -3.39 3.59 11.22
C GLY A 290 -3.46 4.43 9.94
N HIS A 291 -4.64 4.51 9.33
CA HIS A 291 -4.91 5.43 8.24
C HIS A 291 -5.30 6.81 8.81
N SER A 292 -4.74 7.86 8.24
CA SER A 292 -5.10 9.24 8.59
C SER A 292 -6.48 9.65 8.05
N SER A 293 -7.05 8.87 7.11
CA SER A 293 -8.34 9.10 6.50
C SER A 293 -9.03 7.76 6.23
N THR A 294 -10.30 7.66 6.58
CA THR A 294 -11.16 6.51 6.27
C THR A 294 -11.33 6.28 4.77
N GLN A 295 -11.13 7.33 3.95
CA GLN A 295 -11.17 7.20 2.49
C GLN A 295 -10.13 6.19 1.96
N THR A 296 -8.97 6.11 2.61
CA THR A 296 -7.94 5.10 2.28
C THR A 296 -8.39 3.68 2.63
N THR A 297 -9.29 3.54 3.59
CA THR A 297 -9.82 2.24 4.04
C THR A 297 -10.99 1.76 3.19
N ARG A 298 -11.74 2.69 2.56
CA ARG A 298 -12.87 2.37 1.67
C ARG A 298 -12.51 1.42 0.53
N ILE A 299 -11.26 1.41 0.09
CA ILE A 299 -10.77 0.46 -0.93
C ILE A 299 -10.82 -1.00 -0.49
N TYR A 300 -10.91 -1.27 0.82
CA TYR A 300 -11.06 -2.60 1.41
C TYR A 300 -12.51 -2.91 1.78
N ALA A 301 -13.37 -1.88 1.85
CA ALA A 301 -14.77 -1.99 2.23
C ALA A 301 -15.62 -2.46 1.04
N ARG A 302 -15.38 -3.70 0.60
CA ARG A 302 -16.23 -4.36 -0.38
C ARG A 302 -17.14 -5.31 0.37
N PRO A 303 -18.46 -5.04 0.46
CA PRO A 303 -19.38 -5.94 1.11
C PRO A 303 -19.39 -7.27 0.35
N SER A 304 -19.41 -8.38 1.08
CA SER A 304 -19.68 -9.69 0.50
C SER A 304 -21.14 -9.76 0.05
N LEU A 305 -21.44 -10.68 -0.86
CA LEU A 305 -22.84 -10.93 -1.24
C LEU A 305 -23.71 -11.30 -0.03
N GLU A 306 -23.13 -12.00 0.94
CA GLU A 306 -23.80 -12.36 2.19
C GLU A 306 -24.12 -11.14 3.05
N MET A 307 -23.16 -10.20 3.19
CA MET A 307 -23.42 -8.93 3.89
C MET A 307 -24.51 -8.11 3.22
N ILE A 308 -24.51 -8.06 1.88
CA ILE A 308 -25.55 -7.36 1.12
C ILE A 308 -26.90 -8.03 1.36
N ARG A 309 -26.96 -9.37 1.27
CA ARG A 309 -28.18 -10.14 1.51
C ARG A 309 -28.72 -9.90 2.92
N THR A 310 -27.86 -10.05 3.94
CA THR A 310 -28.24 -9.80 5.34
C THR A 310 -28.76 -8.37 5.56
N ALA A 311 -28.13 -7.38 4.94
CA ALA A 311 -28.58 -6.00 5.02
C ALA A 311 -29.95 -5.80 4.32
N MET A 312 -30.16 -6.46 3.19
CA MET A 312 -31.46 -6.44 2.49
C MET A 312 -32.52 -7.15 3.31
N ASP A 313 -32.24 -8.33 3.85
CA ASP A 313 -33.19 -9.10 4.68
C ASP A 313 -33.58 -8.31 5.94
N ASN A 314 -32.63 -7.63 6.58
CA ASN A 314 -32.89 -6.79 7.77
C ASN A 314 -33.65 -5.48 7.45
N SER A 315 -33.59 -5.01 6.21
CA SER A 315 -34.23 -3.76 5.77
C SER A 315 -35.58 -3.97 5.08
N THR A 316 -35.91 -5.22 4.75
CA THR A 316 -37.17 -5.52 4.01
C THR A 316 -38.31 -5.67 4.99
N THR A 317 -39.34 -4.82 4.87
CA THR A 317 -40.66 -5.11 5.39
C THR A 317 -41.16 -6.31 4.60
N THR A 318 -41.22 -7.48 5.23
CA THR A 318 -41.64 -8.72 4.59
C THR A 318 -43.06 -8.57 4.04
N VAL A 319 -43.17 -8.43 2.73
CA VAL A 319 -44.41 -8.76 2.04
C VAL A 319 -44.35 -10.27 1.87
N GLU A 320 -45.12 -10.98 2.68
CA GLU A 320 -45.30 -12.43 2.52
C GLU A 320 -45.69 -12.71 1.07
N VAL A 321 -44.95 -13.59 0.43
CA VAL A 321 -45.31 -14.15 -0.86
C VAL A 321 -46.59 -14.94 -0.56
N LYS A 322 -47.75 -14.40 -0.92
CA LYS A 322 -49.02 -15.16 -0.87
C LYS A 322 -48.77 -16.42 -1.69
N GLU A 323 -49.20 -17.55 -1.11
CA GLU A 323 -49.20 -18.86 -1.77
C GLU A 323 -49.66 -18.76 -3.21
N ALA A 324 -49.18 -19.67 -4.06
CA ALA A 324 -49.45 -19.68 -5.48
C ALA A 324 -50.95 -19.39 -5.75
N MET A 325 -51.20 -18.46 -6.66
CA MET A 325 -52.57 -17.98 -6.97
C MET A 325 -53.46 -19.11 -7.53
N TRP A 326 -52.88 -20.27 -7.78
CA TRP A 326 -53.52 -21.45 -8.34
C TRP A 326 -53.19 -22.67 -7.48
N PRO A 327 -54.17 -23.49 -7.12
CA PRO A 327 -53.91 -24.75 -6.43
C PRO A 327 -53.17 -25.73 -7.34
N ASP A 328 -52.23 -26.49 -6.75
CA ASP A 328 -51.45 -27.54 -7.46
C ASP A 328 -52.29 -28.75 -7.87
N ASN A 329 -53.52 -28.83 -7.38
CA ASN A 329 -54.46 -29.92 -7.66
C ASN A 329 -55.36 -29.56 -8.84
N GLU A 330 -55.32 -30.36 -9.92
CA GLU A 330 -56.14 -30.16 -11.12
C GLU A 330 -57.62 -30.14 -10.87
N ASP A 331 -58.14 -30.93 -9.91
CA ASP A 331 -59.59 -30.96 -9.54
C ASP A 331 -60.00 -29.68 -8.84
N GLU A 332 -59.18 -29.10 -8.00
CA GLU A 332 -59.43 -27.79 -7.39
C GLU A 332 -59.35 -26.64 -8.41
N LEU A 333 -58.40 -26.76 -9.33
CA LEU A 333 -58.23 -25.82 -10.43
C LEU A 333 -59.46 -25.85 -11.37
N ALA A 334 -59.96 -27.05 -11.68
CA ALA A 334 -61.19 -27.25 -12.48
C ALA A 334 -62.43 -26.65 -11.81
N ARG A 335 -62.54 -26.81 -10.48
CA ARG A 335 -63.66 -26.19 -9.71
C ARG A 335 -63.58 -24.67 -9.71
N LEU A 336 -62.35 -24.11 -9.62
CA LEU A 336 -62.14 -22.68 -9.65
C LEU A 336 -62.48 -22.08 -11.02
N PHE A 337 -62.34 -22.86 -12.09
CA PHE A 337 -62.83 -22.52 -13.44
C PHE A 337 -64.30 -22.85 -13.73
N GLY A 338 -64.99 -23.31 -12.71
CA GLY A 338 -66.45 -23.65 -12.88
C GLY A 338 -66.69 -24.92 -13.67
N LEU A 339 -65.66 -25.78 -13.81
CA LEU A 339 -65.76 -27.10 -14.46
C LEU A 339 -66.10 -28.18 -13.42
N ARG A 340 -66.95 -29.16 -13.81
CA ARG A 340 -67.28 -30.29 -12.95
C ARG A 340 -66.44 -31.51 -13.28
#